data_4d93cbe07f5f3eba2aae9e5f935ea683
#
_entry.id   4d93cbe07f5f3eba2aae9e5f935ea683
#
_cell.length_a   1.000
_cell.length_b   1.000
_cell.length_c   1.000
_cell.angle_alpha   90.00
_cell.angle_beta   90.00
_cell.angle_gamma   90.00
#
_symmetry.space_group_name_H-M   'P 1'
#
loop_
_entity.id
_entity.type
_entity.pdbx_description
1 polymer ?
#
loop_
_entity_poly.entity_id
_entity_poly.type
_entity_poly.pdbx_seq_one_letter_code
_entity_poly.pdbx_strand_id
1 'polypeptide(L)'
;MAYPIIFTAKDFVAKNLHIAQDLKTRYKNEYQFNLGYWNGSEWSWDCWNLPKSLIWGWDERYSIGYHAKYNASTGLGDWTGTQIMAKCSDVSTDFSKLTAGEFLLSPDGGHAGVYVGEMIINSKCYNVVEATSNWDNKVQLSYVSASGLRYHWKDGAQAKTPWGKHGKLPWIDYTVQPEPPTPPTPPEEPIYYTVVRGDALYKIANKFNVTIADIVKWNKITNPNLIYVGQKLIVGWTNTPVPPEPTKVYYTVKRGDNLSSIAKKYGTTVTQICTWNNIKNPNLIYVGQVIRVK
;
A
#
# COMPACT_ATOMS: atom_id res chain seq x y z
N MET A 1 -30.98 14.36 15.31
CA MET A 1 -29.65 14.82 15.77
C MET A 1 -28.62 14.20 14.87
N ALA A 2 -27.64 14.97 14.45
CA ALA A 2 -26.49 14.44 13.72
C ALA A 2 -25.56 13.72 14.69
N TYR A 3 -25.00 12.59 14.27
CA TYR A 3 -23.97 11.88 15.05
C TYR A 3 -22.64 12.62 14.92
N PRO A 4 -21.80 12.63 15.97
CA PRO A 4 -20.46 13.20 15.87
C PRO A 4 -19.59 12.36 14.96
N ILE A 5 -18.73 12.99 14.16
CA ILE A 5 -17.69 12.29 13.41
C ILE A 5 -16.59 11.86 14.40
N ILE A 6 -16.25 10.59 14.40
CA ILE A 6 -15.22 9.99 15.29
C ILE A 6 -13.95 9.67 14.53
N PHE A 7 -14.06 9.22 13.26
CA PHE A 7 -12.95 8.86 12.41
C PHE A 7 -13.12 9.42 11.00
N THR A 8 -12.00 9.60 10.29
CA THR A 8 -12.00 9.55 8.83
C THR A 8 -12.11 8.10 8.37
N ALA A 9 -12.58 7.86 7.15
CA ALA A 9 -12.60 6.51 6.60
C ALA A 9 -11.20 5.90 6.55
N LYS A 10 -10.17 6.71 6.24
CA LYS A 10 -8.76 6.31 6.27
C LYS A 10 -8.35 5.76 7.64
N ASP A 11 -8.60 6.49 8.72
CA ASP A 11 -8.19 6.10 10.07
C ASP A 11 -9.01 4.90 10.58
N PHE A 12 -10.31 4.87 10.26
CA PHE A 12 -11.18 3.75 10.63
C PHE A 12 -10.74 2.45 9.97
N VAL A 13 -10.42 2.49 8.68
CA VAL A 13 -9.88 1.36 7.93
C VAL A 13 -8.54 0.92 8.51
N ALA A 14 -7.62 1.86 8.77
CA ALA A 14 -6.31 1.56 9.34
C ALA A 14 -6.42 0.83 10.69
N LYS A 15 -7.34 1.24 11.57
CA LYS A 15 -7.57 0.56 12.86
C LYS A 15 -8.15 -0.85 12.69
N ASN A 16 -9.10 -1.05 11.78
CA ASN A 16 -9.64 -2.39 11.48
C ASN A 16 -8.55 -3.32 10.95
N LEU A 17 -7.70 -2.83 10.04
CA LEU A 17 -6.58 -3.59 9.49
C LEU A 17 -5.55 -3.95 10.56
N HIS A 18 -5.19 -3.00 11.43
CA HIS A 18 -4.29 -3.24 12.56
C HIS A 18 -4.81 -4.37 13.45
N ILE A 19 -6.09 -4.36 13.83
CA ILE A 19 -6.70 -5.44 14.63
C ILE A 19 -6.58 -6.79 13.92
N ALA A 20 -6.84 -6.82 12.60
CA ALA A 20 -6.87 -8.09 11.85
C ALA A 20 -5.48 -8.66 11.55
N GLN A 21 -4.46 -7.81 11.40
CA GLN A 21 -3.12 -8.19 10.92
C GLN A 21 -2.09 -8.27 12.05
N ASP A 22 -2.12 -7.33 12.99
CA ASP A 22 -1.04 -7.13 13.95
C ASP A 22 -1.37 -7.70 15.34
N LEU A 23 -2.67 -7.83 15.67
CA LEU A 23 -3.07 -8.32 16.98
C LEU A 23 -3.38 -9.82 16.98
N LYS A 24 -3.07 -10.48 18.09
CA LYS A 24 -3.56 -11.83 18.35
C LYS A 24 -5.02 -11.76 18.78
N THR A 25 -5.93 -12.24 17.94
CA THR A 25 -7.36 -12.10 18.12
C THR A 25 -8.09 -13.44 18.13
N ARG A 26 -9.26 -13.48 18.77
CA ARG A 26 -10.22 -14.59 18.77
C ARG A 26 -11.63 -14.05 18.49
N TYR A 27 -12.41 -14.78 17.71
CA TYR A 27 -13.85 -14.59 17.66
C TYR A 27 -14.51 -15.21 18.90
N LYS A 28 -15.38 -14.45 19.55
CA LYS A 28 -16.15 -14.91 20.69
C LYS A 28 -17.57 -14.36 20.62
N ASN A 29 -18.53 -15.26 20.46
CA ASN A 29 -19.95 -14.92 20.39
C ASN A 29 -20.55 -14.81 21.80
N GLU A 30 -20.06 -13.86 22.58
CA GLU A 30 -20.59 -13.54 23.90
C GLU A 30 -21.15 -12.13 23.88
N TYR A 31 -22.47 -12.00 23.69
CA TYR A 31 -23.21 -10.74 23.52
C TYR A 31 -22.98 -9.68 24.60
N GLN A 32 -22.38 -10.00 25.74
CA GLN A 32 -22.24 -9.10 26.87
C GLN A 32 -20.85 -8.48 27.06
N PHE A 33 -19.77 -8.98 26.41
CA PHE A 33 -18.42 -8.64 26.82
C PHE A 33 -17.41 -8.36 25.70
N ASN A 34 -17.85 -8.27 24.45
CA ASN A 34 -16.93 -8.33 23.30
C ASN A 34 -16.68 -6.99 22.56
N LEU A 35 -16.59 -5.90 23.30
CA LEU A 35 -16.08 -4.62 22.76
C LEU A 35 -14.54 -4.53 22.87
N GLY A 36 -13.82 -5.55 22.37
CA GLY A 36 -12.38 -5.62 22.46
C GLY A 36 -11.90 -5.99 23.87
N TYR A 37 -12.19 -7.21 24.30
CA TYR A 37 -11.78 -7.75 25.60
C TYR A 37 -10.42 -8.45 25.51
N TRP A 38 -9.49 -8.08 26.38
CA TRP A 38 -8.20 -8.72 26.56
C TRP A 38 -8.26 -9.76 27.70
N ASN A 39 -7.96 -11.02 27.39
CA ASN A 39 -8.00 -12.12 28.36
C ASN A 39 -6.63 -12.47 28.99
N GLY A 40 -5.61 -11.63 28.76
CA GLY A 40 -4.23 -11.87 29.17
C GLY A 40 -3.34 -12.50 28.09
N SER A 41 -3.91 -12.99 26.98
CA SER A 41 -3.15 -13.62 25.89
C SER A 41 -3.60 -13.22 24.50
N GLU A 42 -4.86 -12.83 24.33
CA GLU A 42 -5.45 -12.44 23.04
C GLU A 42 -6.66 -11.53 23.25
N TRP A 43 -6.96 -10.73 22.21
CA TRP A 43 -8.15 -9.89 22.13
C TRP A 43 -9.34 -10.67 21.58
N SER A 44 -10.58 -10.33 21.98
CA SER A 44 -11.78 -10.97 21.46
C SER A 44 -12.86 -9.98 21.03
N TRP A 45 -13.53 -10.29 19.93
CA TRP A 45 -14.67 -9.58 19.35
C TRP A 45 -15.68 -10.54 18.75
N ASP A 46 -16.95 -10.12 18.72
CA ASP A 46 -17.91 -10.63 17.75
C ASP A 46 -17.98 -9.72 16.50
N CYS A 47 -18.81 -10.09 15.51
CA CYS A 47 -18.78 -9.48 14.21
C CYS A 47 -19.22 -8.00 14.19
N TRP A 48 -20.29 -7.61 14.87
CA TRP A 48 -20.72 -6.21 14.91
C TRP A 48 -20.12 -5.40 16.05
N ASN A 49 -19.61 -6.05 17.07
CA ASN A 49 -18.87 -5.38 18.14
C ASN A 49 -17.49 -4.91 17.69
N LEU A 50 -16.92 -5.48 16.65
CA LEU A 50 -15.66 -5.01 16.09
C LEU A 50 -15.72 -3.54 15.65
N PRO A 51 -16.55 -3.11 14.69
CA PRO A 51 -16.67 -1.70 14.34
C PRO A 51 -17.25 -0.85 15.46
N LYS A 52 -18.17 -1.39 16.27
CA LYS A 52 -18.78 -0.69 17.39
C LYS A 52 -17.78 -0.32 18.47
N SER A 53 -16.84 -1.21 18.80
CA SER A 53 -15.81 -0.94 19.80
C SER A 53 -14.92 0.24 19.44
N LEU A 54 -14.53 0.35 18.18
CA LEU A 54 -13.73 1.47 17.69
C LEU A 54 -14.49 2.80 17.86
N ILE A 55 -15.75 2.85 17.44
CA ILE A 55 -16.59 4.04 17.58
C ILE A 55 -16.80 4.41 19.07
N TRP A 56 -16.79 3.43 19.97
CA TRP A 56 -16.87 3.64 21.42
C TRP A 56 -15.54 4.05 22.07
N GLY A 57 -14.44 4.10 21.31
CA GLY A 57 -13.14 4.56 21.79
C GLY A 57 -12.23 3.44 22.26
N TRP A 58 -12.40 2.20 21.76
CA TRP A 58 -11.44 1.14 22.04
C TRP A 58 -10.02 1.54 21.63
N ASP A 59 -9.08 1.23 22.55
CA ASP A 59 -7.66 1.43 22.39
C ASP A 59 -6.94 0.24 23.03
N GLU A 60 -5.81 -0.21 22.47
CA GLU A 60 -5.03 -1.35 22.96
C GLU A 60 -4.58 -1.22 24.43
N ARG A 61 -4.48 0.01 24.91
CA ARG A 61 -4.12 0.30 26.31
C ARG A 61 -5.25 0.05 27.29
N TYR A 62 -6.49 -0.04 26.79
CA TYR A 62 -7.69 -0.17 27.61
C TYR A 62 -8.63 -1.22 27.03
N SER A 63 -8.81 -2.31 27.76
CA SER A 63 -9.86 -3.27 27.50
C SER A 63 -11.22 -2.69 27.88
N ILE A 64 -12.13 -2.58 26.92
CA ILE A 64 -13.53 -2.24 27.21
C ILE A 64 -14.25 -3.58 27.50
N GLY A 65 -14.03 -4.11 28.71
CA GLY A 65 -14.58 -5.41 29.12
C GLY A 65 -16.09 -5.45 29.36
N TYR A 66 -16.71 -4.30 29.55
CA TYR A 66 -18.16 -4.15 29.73
C TYR A 66 -18.65 -2.89 29.04
N HIS A 67 -19.76 -2.96 28.33
CA HIS A 67 -20.35 -1.80 27.68
C HIS A 67 -21.64 -1.35 28.34
N ALA A 68 -21.83 -0.06 28.46
CA ALA A 68 -23.11 0.51 28.80
C ALA A 68 -24.08 0.31 27.63
N LYS A 69 -25.39 0.28 27.90
CA LYS A 69 -26.43 0.18 26.86
C LYS A 69 -26.38 1.31 25.81
N TYR A 70 -25.68 2.40 26.15
CA TYR A 70 -25.60 3.60 25.31
C TYR A 70 -24.35 4.40 25.63
N ASN A 71 -23.63 4.84 24.62
CA ASN A 71 -22.50 5.77 24.73
C ASN A 71 -23.01 7.19 24.41
N ALA A 72 -23.11 8.03 25.42
CA ALA A 72 -23.63 9.39 25.29
C ALA A 72 -22.74 10.29 24.38
N SER A 73 -21.43 10.07 24.39
CA SER A 73 -20.47 10.88 23.60
C SER A 73 -20.61 10.63 22.10
N THR A 74 -20.90 9.40 21.69
CA THR A 74 -21.02 9.01 20.27
C THR A 74 -22.47 8.88 19.83
N GLY A 75 -23.41 8.79 20.75
CA GLY A 75 -24.82 8.48 20.44
C GLY A 75 -25.07 7.04 19.98
N LEU A 76 -24.06 6.16 20.10
CA LEU A 76 -24.17 4.77 19.70
C LEU A 76 -24.69 3.92 20.87
N GLY A 77 -25.79 3.20 20.64
CA GLY A 77 -26.33 2.23 21.57
C GLY A 77 -25.67 0.87 21.44
N ASP A 78 -26.05 -0.04 22.37
CA ASP A 78 -25.73 -1.46 22.23
C ASP A 78 -26.65 -2.10 21.18
N TRP A 79 -26.39 -1.77 19.93
CA TRP A 79 -27.24 -2.12 18.79
C TRP A 79 -26.71 -3.36 18.08
N THR A 80 -27.66 -4.14 17.55
CA THR A 80 -27.39 -5.25 16.63
C THR A 80 -26.92 -4.70 15.28
N GLY A 81 -26.34 -5.56 14.45
CA GLY A 81 -25.94 -5.20 13.09
C GLY A 81 -27.07 -4.57 12.28
N THR A 82 -28.30 -5.08 12.41
CA THR A 82 -29.49 -4.53 11.74
C THR A 82 -29.81 -3.10 12.22
N GLN A 83 -29.70 -2.85 13.52
CA GLN A 83 -29.94 -1.53 14.10
C GLN A 83 -28.85 -0.52 13.70
N ILE A 84 -27.60 -0.95 13.60
CA ILE A 84 -26.47 -0.14 13.08
C ILE A 84 -26.73 0.18 11.60
N MET A 85 -27.06 -0.82 10.79
CA MET A 85 -27.36 -0.63 9.36
C MET A 85 -28.51 0.35 9.14
N ALA A 86 -29.52 0.35 10.01
CA ALA A 86 -30.64 1.30 9.94
C ALA A 86 -30.23 2.77 10.19
N LYS A 87 -29.00 3.02 10.69
CA LYS A 87 -28.43 4.37 10.87
C LYS A 87 -27.48 4.77 9.74
N CYS A 88 -27.06 3.81 8.91
CA CYS A 88 -26.18 4.09 7.79
C CYS A 88 -26.88 4.93 6.71
N SER A 89 -26.13 5.76 6.04
CA SER A 89 -26.51 6.40 4.77
C SER A 89 -26.03 5.56 3.57
N ASP A 90 -26.51 5.92 2.38
CA ASP A 90 -26.12 5.29 1.10
C ASP A 90 -26.24 3.75 1.11
N VAL A 91 -27.25 3.23 1.82
CA VAL A 91 -27.46 1.78 1.93
C VAL A 91 -27.75 1.18 0.56
N SER A 92 -26.98 0.18 0.17
CA SER A 92 -27.06 -0.47 -1.13
C SER A 92 -26.86 -1.98 -1.04
N THR A 93 -27.31 -2.69 -2.08
CA THR A 93 -27.01 -4.10 -2.34
C THR A 93 -26.07 -4.28 -3.53
N ASP A 94 -25.60 -3.18 -4.12
CA ASP A 94 -24.66 -3.15 -5.25
C ASP A 94 -23.22 -3.10 -4.75
N PHE A 95 -22.63 -4.25 -4.51
CA PHE A 95 -21.27 -4.40 -4.00
C PHE A 95 -20.18 -4.00 -4.98
N SER A 96 -20.52 -3.59 -6.20
CA SER A 96 -19.54 -2.99 -7.14
C SER A 96 -19.22 -1.53 -6.80
N LYS A 97 -19.95 -0.92 -5.89
CA LYS A 97 -19.85 0.51 -5.51
C LYS A 97 -19.43 0.74 -4.07
N LEU A 98 -18.76 -0.22 -3.47
CA LEU A 98 -18.28 -0.13 -2.10
C LEU A 98 -17.28 1.03 -1.92
N THR A 99 -17.41 1.72 -0.80
CA THR A 99 -16.48 2.75 -0.34
C THR A 99 -15.77 2.27 0.92
N ALA A 100 -14.46 2.42 1.01
CA ALA A 100 -13.69 1.96 2.16
C ALA A 100 -14.20 2.63 3.46
N GLY A 101 -14.35 1.83 4.51
CA GLY A 101 -14.97 2.21 5.78
C GLY A 101 -16.45 1.83 5.89
N GLU A 102 -17.09 1.35 4.83
CA GLU A 102 -18.51 0.95 4.89
C GLU A 102 -18.74 -0.31 5.71
N PHE A 103 -19.86 -0.31 6.41
CA PHE A 103 -20.36 -1.42 7.19
C PHE A 103 -21.10 -2.41 6.29
N LEU A 104 -20.76 -3.68 6.41
CA LEU A 104 -21.38 -4.79 5.69
C LEU A 104 -22.26 -5.59 6.62
N LEU A 105 -23.41 -6.04 6.13
CA LEU A 105 -24.35 -6.86 6.88
C LEU A 105 -24.86 -8.02 6.03
N SER A 106 -24.89 -9.22 6.60
CA SER A 106 -25.50 -10.40 5.98
C SER A 106 -27.03 -10.24 5.80
N PRO A 107 -27.69 -11.00 4.89
CA PRO A 107 -29.13 -10.87 4.64
C PRO A 107 -29.99 -11.12 5.87
N ASP A 108 -29.58 -12.05 6.73
CA ASP A 108 -30.28 -12.42 7.98
C ASP A 108 -29.95 -11.48 9.15
N GLY A 109 -29.04 -10.50 8.95
CA GLY A 109 -28.55 -9.62 10.01
C GLY A 109 -27.64 -10.30 11.03
N GLY A 110 -27.29 -11.58 10.84
CA GLY A 110 -26.54 -12.39 11.78
C GLY A 110 -25.03 -12.20 11.70
N HIS A 111 -24.51 -11.49 10.70
CA HIS A 111 -23.08 -11.27 10.52
C HIS A 111 -22.77 -9.89 9.96
N ALA A 112 -21.64 -9.33 10.41
CA ALA A 112 -21.17 -8.02 9.99
C ALA A 112 -19.67 -7.98 9.73
N GLY A 113 -19.26 -7.00 8.92
CA GLY A 113 -17.85 -6.70 8.59
C GLY A 113 -17.68 -5.25 8.18
N VAL A 114 -16.44 -4.88 7.91
CA VAL A 114 -16.06 -3.56 7.41
C VAL A 114 -15.32 -3.71 6.08
N TYR A 115 -15.79 -3.04 5.04
CA TYR A 115 -15.07 -2.94 3.78
C TYR A 115 -13.86 -2.03 3.96
N VAL A 116 -12.66 -2.52 3.67
CA VAL A 116 -11.41 -1.81 3.91
C VAL A 116 -10.72 -1.33 2.63
N GLY A 117 -11.38 -1.49 1.49
CA GLY A 117 -10.77 -1.25 0.19
C GLY A 117 -10.02 -2.48 -0.31
N GLU A 118 -9.82 -2.55 -1.61
CA GLU A 118 -9.10 -3.68 -2.20
C GLU A 118 -7.62 -3.65 -1.84
N MET A 119 -7.09 -4.78 -1.43
CA MET A 119 -5.67 -4.96 -1.13
C MET A 119 -5.18 -6.32 -1.61
N ILE A 120 -3.91 -6.39 -1.94
CA ILE A 120 -3.27 -7.64 -2.35
C ILE A 120 -2.16 -7.97 -1.34
N ILE A 121 -2.25 -9.13 -0.72
CA ILE A 121 -1.25 -9.64 0.21
C ILE A 121 -0.87 -11.04 -0.25
N ASN A 122 0.42 -11.28 -0.52
CA ASN A 122 0.92 -12.57 -1.02
C ASN A 122 0.13 -13.09 -2.24
N SER A 123 -0.09 -12.20 -3.22
CA SER A 123 -0.82 -12.49 -4.48
C SER A 123 -2.30 -12.87 -4.31
N LYS A 124 -2.92 -12.54 -3.19
CA LYS A 124 -4.35 -12.77 -2.92
C LYS A 124 -5.07 -11.46 -2.62
N CYS A 125 -6.28 -11.31 -3.15
CA CYS A 125 -7.12 -10.13 -2.91
C CYS A 125 -7.87 -10.24 -1.59
N TYR A 126 -7.91 -9.14 -0.85
CA TYR A 126 -8.71 -8.94 0.36
C TYR A 126 -9.37 -7.58 0.29
N ASN A 127 -10.54 -7.44 0.90
CA ASN A 127 -11.20 -6.15 0.96
C ASN A 127 -12.14 -5.99 2.15
N VAL A 128 -12.23 -7.00 3.04
CA VAL A 128 -13.09 -6.96 4.22
C VAL A 128 -12.31 -7.38 5.45
N VAL A 129 -12.54 -6.68 6.58
CA VAL A 129 -12.20 -7.13 7.93
C VAL A 129 -13.46 -7.57 8.64
N GLU A 130 -13.44 -8.75 9.21
CA GLU A 130 -14.55 -9.33 9.96
C GLU A 130 -14.09 -10.16 11.15
N ALA A 131 -14.87 -10.16 12.23
CA ALA A 131 -14.71 -11.10 13.32
C ALA A 131 -15.68 -12.28 13.12
N THR A 132 -15.17 -13.49 12.98
CA THR A 132 -15.99 -14.64 12.62
C THR A 132 -15.47 -15.94 13.21
N SER A 133 -16.39 -16.86 13.56
CA SER A 133 -16.09 -18.23 13.90
C SER A 133 -15.79 -19.10 12.68
N ASN A 134 -16.15 -18.65 11.49
CA ASN A 134 -15.79 -19.34 10.27
C ASN A 134 -14.27 -19.27 10.07
N TRP A 135 -13.71 -20.34 9.50
CA TRP A 135 -12.30 -20.47 9.17
C TRP A 135 -11.36 -20.40 10.38
N ASP A 136 -10.69 -19.28 10.66
CA ASP A 136 -9.65 -19.18 11.68
C ASP A 136 -10.17 -18.79 13.08
N ASN A 137 -11.47 -18.61 13.27
CA ASN A 137 -12.10 -18.24 14.55
C ASN A 137 -11.48 -16.99 15.21
N LYS A 138 -11.31 -15.92 14.43
CA LYS A 138 -10.66 -14.67 14.86
C LYS A 138 -11.17 -13.45 14.08
N VAL A 139 -10.61 -12.28 14.38
CA VAL A 139 -10.68 -11.13 13.46
C VAL A 139 -9.73 -11.40 12.31
N GLN A 140 -10.22 -11.32 11.09
CA GLN A 140 -9.47 -11.73 9.91
C GLN A 140 -9.86 -10.94 8.67
N LEU A 141 -9.01 -11.04 7.65
CA LEU A 141 -9.29 -10.54 6.31
C LEU A 141 -10.13 -11.56 5.55
N SER A 142 -11.02 -11.07 4.71
CA SER A 142 -11.79 -11.84 3.75
C SER A 142 -12.01 -11.04 2.47
N TYR A 143 -12.73 -11.61 1.52
CA TYR A 143 -13.02 -10.95 0.25
C TYR A 143 -14.51 -10.94 -0.02
N VAL A 144 -15.04 -9.80 -0.46
CA VAL A 144 -16.37 -9.67 -1.03
C VAL A 144 -16.27 -9.39 -2.52
N SER A 145 -17.00 -10.15 -3.34
CA SER A 145 -17.12 -9.91 -4.77
C SER A 145 -18.15 -8.82 -5.08
N ALA A 146 -18.15 -8.29 -6.30
CA ALA A 146 -19.14 -7.34 -6.79
C ALA A 146 -20.59 -7.86 -6.71
N SER A 147 -20.80 -9.18 -6.62
CA SER A 147 -22.08 -9.82 -6.39
C SER A 147 -22.41 -10.10 -4.93
N GLY A 148 -21.61 -9.62 -3.99
CA GLY A 148 -21.81 -9.81 -2.54
C GLY A 148 -21.37 -11.17 -2.00
N LEU A 149 -20.77 -12.04 -2.83
CA LEU A 149 -20.27 -13.33 -2.35
C LEU A 149 -19.03 -13.13 -1.48
N ARG A 150 -18.95 -13.91 -0.41
CA ARG A 150 -17.92 -13.81 0.62
C ARG A 150 -16.96 -15.00 0.54
N TYR A 151 -15.66 -14.74 0.57
CA TYR A 151 -14.62 -15.75 0.38
C TYR A 151 -13.55 -15.71 1.47
N HIS A 152 -13.06 -16.90 1.83
CA HIS A 152 -11.94 -17.04 2.75
C HIS A 152 -10.62 -16.64 2.12
N TRP A 153 -9.77 -16.02 2.93
CA TRP A 153 -8.51 -15.48 2.48
C TRP A 153 -7.43 -16.52 2.08
N LYS A 154 -7.38 -17.68 2.76
CA LYS A 154 -6.32 -18.68 2.53
C LYS A 154 -6.50 -19.49 1.26
N ASP A 155 -7.70 -20.01 1.08
CA ASP A 155 -8.01 -21.04 0.08
C ASP A 155 -9.09 -20.61 -0.92
N GLY A 156 -9.66 -19.42 -0.74
CA GLY A 156 -10.76 -18.95 -1.58
C GLY A 156 -12.07 -19.67 -1.35
N ALA A 157 -12.21 -20.42 -0.25
CA ALA A 157 -13.46 -21.10 0.07
C ALA A 157 -14.60 -20.09 0.24
N GLN A 158 -15.71 -20.31 -0.47
CA GLN A 158 -16.87 -19.46 -0.36
C GLN A 158 -17.62 -19.73 0.94
N ALA A 159 -17.99 -18.65 1.66
CA ALA A 159 -18.87 -18.75 2.82
C ALA A 159 -20.28 -19.11 2.41
N LYS A 160 -21.01 -19.83 3.27
CA LYS A 160 -22.42 -20.17 3.05
C LYS A 160 -23.32 -18.95 2.99
N THR A 161 -23.03 -17.93 3.78
CA THR A 161 -23.83 -16.71 3.86
C THR A 161 -23.09 -15.58 3.13
N PRO A 162 -23.68 -15.02 2.06
CA PRO A 162 -23.14 -13.84 1.37
C PRO A 162 -23.35 -12.58 2.20
N TRP A 163 -22.80 -11.44 1.73
CA TRP A 163 -23.22 -10.13 2.19
C TRP A 163 -24.58 -9.74 1.55
N GLY A 164 -25.45 -9.12 2.32
CA GLY A 164 -26.78 -8.74 1.87
C GLY A 164 -26.88 -7.27 1.50
N LYS A 165 -26.20 -6.42 2.26
CA LYS A 165 -26.17 -4.97 2.03
C LYS A 165 -24.97 -4.32 2.70
N HIS A 166 -24.67 -3.11 2.27
CA HIS A 166 -23.63 -2.25 2.85
C HIS A 166 -24.17 -0.82 3.03
N GLY A 167 -23.45 -0.01 3.81
CA GLY A 167 -23.81 1.39 4.02
C GLY A 167 -22.76 2.15 4.82
N LYS A 168 -22.81 3.48 4.71
CA LYS A 168 -21.91 4.41 5.38
C LYS A 168 -22.33 4.65 6.82
N LEU A 169 -21.41 4.35 7.74
CA LEU A 169 -21.60 4.61 9.17
C LEU A 169 -21.65 6.12 9.44
N PRO A 170 -22.61 6.63 10.24
CA PRO A 170 -22.77 8.07 10.46
C PRO A 170 -21.68 8.72 11.31
N TRP A 171 -20.76 7.93 11.88
CA TRP A 171 -19.64 8.37 12.69
C TRP A 171 -18.33 8.52 11.90
N ILE A 172 -18.37 8.21 10.60
CA ILE A 172 -17.20 8.17 9.73
C ILE A 172 -17.27 9.28 8.69
N ASP A 173 -16.20 10.06 8.56
CA ASP A 173 -16.01 11.01 7.48
C ASP A 173 -15.44 10.30 6.24
N TYR A 174 -16.25 10.16 5.23
CA TYR A 174 -15.89 9.49 3.97
C TYR A 174 -15.22 10.42 2.95
N THR A 175 -14.99 11.68 3.27
CA THR A 175 -14.26 12.61 2.39
C THR A 175 -12.75 12.29 2.36
N VAL A 176 -12.23 11.71 3.44
CA VAL A 176 -10.82 11.27 3.57
C VAL A 176 -10.77 9.76 3.46
N GLN A 177 -10.51 9.26 2.27
CA GLN A 177 -10.37 7.83 1.98
C GLN A 177 -8.95 7.33 2.24
N PRO A 178 -8.76 6.02 2.56
CA PRO A 178 -7.44 5.40 2.47
C PRO A 178 -6.92 5.56 1.03
N GLU A 179 -5.61 5.72 0.90
CA GLU A 179 -5.00 5.66 -0.42
C GLU A 179 -5.31 4.29 -1.04
N PRO A 180 -5.65 4.24 -2.35
CA PRO A 180 -5.79 2.95 -3.01
C PRO A 180 -4.53 2.11 -2.73
N PRO A 181 -4.67 0.80 -2.46
CA PRO A 181 -3.50 -0.05 -2.31
C PRO A 181 -2.65 0.16 -3.57
N THR A 182 -1.40 0.56 -3.37
CA THR A 182 -0.43 0.47 -4.45
C THR A 182 -0.48 -0.97 -4.95
N PRO A 183 -0.64 -1.22 -6.26
CA PRO A 183 -0.57 -2.57 -6.79
C PRO A 183 0.65 -3.25 -6.14
N PRO A 184 0.57 -4.52 -5.73
CA PRO A 184 1.72 -5.18 -5.16
C PRO A 184 2.84 -4.99 -6.15
N THR A 185 3.92 -4.39 -5.68
CA THR A 185 5.15 -4.35 -6.46
C THR A 185 5.44 -5.80 -6.81
N PRO A 186 5.47 -6.20 -8.10
CA PRO A 186 5.83 -7.56 -8.47
C PRO A 186 7.12 -7.92 -7.72
N PRO A 187 7.35 -9.15 -7.29
CA PRO A 187 8.56 -9.51 -6.57
C PRO A 187 9.76 -8.99 -7.36
N GLU A 188 10.64 -8.28 -6.69
CA GLU A 188 11.83 -7.71 -7.32
C GLU A 188 12.67 -8.84 -7.89
N GLU A 189 12.65 -8.99 -9.20
CA GLU A 189 13.51 -9.95 -9.89
C GLU A 189 14.82 -9.26 -10.26
N PRO A 190 15.98 -9.88 -9.97
CA PRO A 190 17.25 -9.31 -10.31
C PRO A 190 17.47 -9.25 -11.81
N ILE A 191 17.81 -8.09 -12.33
CA ILE A 191 18.24 -7.88 -13.70
C ILE A 191 19.72 -8.27 -13.79
N TYR A 192 20.04 -9.24 -14.63
CA TYR A 192 21.39 -9.73 -14.83
C TYR A 192 22.04 -9.15 -16.08
N TYR A 193 23.33 -8.86 -15.98
CA TYR A 193 24.20 -8.52 -17.09
C TYR A 193 25.43 -9.44 -17.10
N THR A 194 25.79 -9.96 -18.26
CA THR A 194 26.99 -10.77 -18.43
C THR A 194 28.12 -9.87 -18.93
N VAL A 195 29.21 -9.81 -18.17
CA VAL A 195 30.39 -9.00 -18.46
C VAL A 195 31.00 -9.43 -19.79
N VAL A 196 31.27 -8.48 -20.67
CA VAL A 196 31.92 -8.71 -21.96
C VAL A 196 33.29 -8.05 -22.00
N ARG A 197 34.13 -8.43 -22.99
CA ARG A 197 35.47 -7.89 -23.16
C ARG A 197 35.44 -6.36 -23.32
N GLY A 198 36.22 -5.66 -22.48
CA GLY A 198 36.30 -4.19 -22.47
C GLY A 198 35.36 -3.51 -21.51
N ASP A 199 34.56 -4.27 -20.73
CA ASP A 199 33.78 -3.75 -19.65
C ASP A 199 34.59 -3.34 -18.44
N ALA A 200 34.04 -2.38 -17.70
CA ALA A 200 34.48 -2.00 -16.36
C ALA A 200 33.21 -1.66 -15.56
N LEU A 201 33.22 -1.81 -14.24
CA LEU A 201 32.03 -1.56 -13.40
C LEU A 201 31.44 -0.18 -13.62
N TYR A 202 32.24 0.86 -13.83
CA TYR A 202 31.74 2.21 -14.08
C TYR A 202 30.97 2.32 -15.40
N LYS A 203 31.35 1.58 -16.45
CA LYS A 203 30.62 1.53 -17.74
C LYS A 203 29.29 0.81 -17.57
N ILE A 204 29.32 -0.31 -16.84
CA ILE A 204 28.12 -1.10 -16.56
C ILE A 204 27.15 -0.27 -15.68
N ALA A 205 27.65 0.37 -14.61
CA ALA A 205 26.86 1.23 -13.75
C ALA A 205 26.16 2.36 -14.55
N ASN A 206 26.91 3.04 -15.41
CA ASN A 206 26.34 4.07 -16.28
C ASN A 206 25.31 3.51 -17.28
N LYS A 207 25.55 2.33 -17.83
CA LYS A 207 24.65 1.68 -18.79
C LYS A 207 23.29 1.36 -18.18
N PHE A 208 23.26 0.95 -16.91
CA PHE A 208 22.04 0.55 -16.19
C PHE A 208 21.52 1.63 -15.23
N ASN A 209 22.13 2.82 -15.24
CA ASN A 209 21.77 3.97 -14.39
C ASN A 209 21.75 3.62 -12.89
N VAL A 210 22.73 2.88 -12.44
CA VAL A 210 22.96 2.51 -11.05
C VAL A 210 24.34 2.95 -10.59
N THR A 211 24.63 2.92 -9.29
CA THR A 211 25.96 3.25 -8.79
C THR A 211 26.89 2.02 -8.78
N ILE A 212 28.20 2.25 -8.84
CA ILE A 212 29.20 1.18 -8.67
C ILE A 212 28.98 0.51 -7.31
N ALA A 213 28.69 1.31 -6.27
CA ALA A 213 28.45 0.81 -4.91
C ALA A 213 27.26 -0.17 -4.86
N ASP A 214 26.19 0.09 -5.61
CA ASP A 214 25.03 -0.81 -5.71
C ASP A 214 25.42 -2.14 -6.35
N ILE A 215 26.13 -2.11 -7.50
CA ILE A 215 26.59 -3.34 -8.17
C ILE A 215 27.51 -4.13 -7.25
N VAL A 216 28.43 -3.47 -6.56
CA VAL A 216 29.36 -4.10 -5.59
C VAL A 216 28.60 -4.77 -4.46
N LYS A 217 27.62 -4.08 -3.88
CA LYS A 217 26.78 -4.58 -2.79
C LYS A 217 25.93 -5.79 -3.22
N TRP A 218 25.22 -5.68 -4.35
CA TRP A 218 24.33 -6.74 -4.85
C TRP A 218 25.08 -8.02 -5.22
N ASN A 219 26.32 -7.89 -5.71
CA ASN A 219 27.12 -9.01 -6.19
C ASN A 219 28.22 -9.43 -5.20
N LYS A 220 28.28 -8.80 -4.02
CA LYS A 220 29.33 -9.07 -2.99
C LYS A 220 30.75 -9.00 -3.56
N ILE A 221 31.01 -8.02 -4.43
CA ILE A 221 32.32 -7.83 -5.08
C ILE A 221 33.29 -7.26 -4.06
N THR A 222 34.39 -7.97 -3.82
CA THR A 222 35.45 -7.54 -2.87
C THR A 222 36.38 -6.49 -3.46
N ASN A 223 36.64 -6.57 -4.78
CA ASN A 223 37.50 -5.62 -5.49
C ASN A 223 36.74 -5.06 -6.71
N PRO A 224 36.32 -3.78 -6.66
CA PRO A 224 35.54 -3.17 -7.76
C PRO A 224 36.33 -3.02 -9.06
N ASN A 225 37.64 -3.11 -9.03
CA ASN A 225 38.54 -3.03 -10.22
C ASN A 225 38.74 -4.38 -10.91
N LEU A 226 38.15 -5.45 -10.36
CA LEU A 226 38.39 -6.81 -10.87
C LEU A 226 37.05 -7.50 -11.18
N ILE A 227 36.69 -7.51 -12.46
CA ILE A 227 35.56 -8.26 -13.01
C ILE A 227 36.06 -9.11 -14.19
N TYR A 228 35.37 -10.23 -14.44
CA TYR A 228 35.83 -11.19 -15.44
C TYR A 228 34.84 -11.30 -16.58
N VAL A 229 35.32 -11.47 -17.80
CA VAL A 229 34.45 -11.75 -18.98
C VAL A 229 33.67 -13.04 -18.72
N GLY A 230 32.35 -12.98 -18.96
CA GLY A 230 31.42 -14.07 -18.66
C GLY A 230 30.84 -14.01 -17.24
N GLN A 231 31.35 -13.15 -16.36
CA GLN A 231 30.78 -12.96 -15.02
C GLN A 231 29.36 -12.39 -15.11
N LYS A 232 28.40 -13.04 -14.42
CA LYS A 232 27.00 -12.59 -14.37
C LYS A 232 26.82 -11.66 -13.17
N LEU A 233 26.45 -10.42 -13.40
CA LEU A 233 26.26 -9.39 -12.39
C LEU A 233 24.79 -8.98 -12.29
N ILE A 234 24.29 -8.82 -11.07
CA ILE A 234 23.02 -8.12 -10.80
C ILE A 234 23.29 -6.63 -11.03
N VAL A 235 22.53 -6.02 -11.92
CA VAL A 235 22.69 -4.62 -12.34
C VAL A 235 21.43 -3.79 -12.09
N GLY A 236 20.43 -4.35 -11.42
CA GLY A 236 19.17 -3.72 -11.05
C GLY A 236 18.14 -4.76 -10.65
N TRP A 237 16.94 -4.26 -10.38
CA TRP A 237 15.76 -5.06 -10.02
C TRP A 237 14.58 -4.59 -10.86
N THR A 238 13.66 -5.47 -11.23
CA THR A 238 12.56 -5.16 -12.15
C THR A 238 11.62 -4.06 -11.65
N ASN A 239 11.63 -3.79 -10.34
CA ASN A 239 10.75 -2.83 -9.68
C ASN A 239 11.47 -1.71 -8.94
N THR A 240 12.77 -1.55 -9.10
CA THR A 240 13.39 -0.30 -8.69
C THR A 240 12.68 0.83 -9.45
N PRO A 241 12.11 1.84 -8.77
CA PRO A 241 11.69 3.05 -9.45
C PRO A 241 12.93 3.53 -10.19
N VAL A 242 12.90 3.53 -11.52
CA VAL A 242 13.94 4.19 -12.30
C VAL A 242 13.92 5.63 -11.77
N PRO A 243 15.04 6.12 -11.15
CA PRO A 243 15.08 7.51 -10.75
C PRO A 243 14.63 8.30 -11.97
N PRO A 244 13.77 9.33 -11.86
CA PRO A 244 13.28 10.06 -12.99
C PRO A 244 14.49 10.43 -13.83
N GLU A 245 14.46 10.06 -15.10
CA GLU A 245 15.59 10.31 -16.03
C GLU A 245 15.97 11.77 -15.84
N PRO A 246 17.23 12.11 -15.48
CA PRO A 246 17.56 13.48 -15.14
C PRO A 246 17.12 14.34 -16.29
N THR A 247 16.29 15.34 -16.02
CA THR A 247 15.66 16.22 -17.03
C THR A 247 16.75 16.68 -17.98
N LYS A 248 16.69 16.23 -19.22
CA LYS A 248 17.71 16.55 -20.23
C LYS A 248 17.73 18.06 -20.41
N VAL A 249 18.81 18.71 -20.02
CA VAL A 249 19.00 20.16 -20.19
C VAL A 249 19.80 20.40 -21.45
N TYR A 250 19.29 21.25 -22.31
CA TYR A 250 19.94 21.64 -23.55
C TYR A 250 20.42 23.10 -23.48
N TYR A 251 21.54 23.36 -24.11
CA TYR A 251 22.14 24.67 -24.21
C TYR A 251 22.45 25.01 -25.66
N THR A 252 22.11 26.23 -26.12
CA THR A 252 22.48 26.70 -27.41
C THR A 252 23.81 27.44 -27.33
N VAL A 253 24.83 26.92 -28.02
CA VAL A 253 26.19 27.49 -28.06
C VAL A 253 26.18 28.90 -28.55
N LYS A 254 26.86 29.81 -27.83
CA LYS A 254 26.98 31.23 -28.15
C LYS A 254 28.41 31.57 -28.60
N ARG A 255 28.59 32.71 -29.21
CA ARG A 255 29.91 33.21 -29.61
C ARG A 255 30.84 33.35 -28.40
N GLY A 256 32.01 32.73 -28.46
CA GLY A 256 32.99 32.70 -27.37
C GLY A 256 32.91 31.49 -26.43
N ASP A 257 31.88 30.65 -26.61
CA ASP A 257 31.75 29.41 -25.81
C ASP A 257 32.79 28.37 -26.22
N ASN A 258 33.20 27.57 -25.22
CA ASN A 258 33.91 26.34 -25.41
C ASN A 258 33.32 25.26 -24.45
N LEU A 259 33.50 23.99 -24.77
CA LEU A 259 32.93 22.92 -23.98
C LEU A 259 33.39 22.89 -22.52
N SER A 260 34.60 23.40 -22.21
CA SER A 260 35.09 23.46 -20.83
C SER A 260 34.31 24.48 -19.98
N SER A 261 34.05 25.66 -20.55
CA SER A 261 33.28 26.68 -19.85
C SER A 261 31.80 26.25 -19.69
N ILE A 262 31.22 25.60 -20.71
CA ILE A 262 29.86 25.08 -20.66
C ILE A 262 29.78 23.94 -19.62
N ALA A 263 30.73 22.99 -19.61
CA ALA A 263 30.75 21.90 -18.64
C ALA A 263 30.81 22.42 -17.19
N LYS A 264 31.68 23.41 -16.93
CA LYS A 264 31.78 24.07 -15.63
C LYS A 264 30.48 24.73 -15.22
N LYS A 265 29.83 25.43 -16.13
CA LYS A 265 28.55 26.13 -15.89
C LYS A 265 27.42 25.18 -15.49
N TYR A 266 27.37 24.00 -16.07
CA TYR A 266 26.29 23.01 -15.82
C TYR A 266 26.68 21.87 -14.89
N GLY A 267 27.85 21.95 -14.24
CA GLY A 267 28.32 20.95 -13.27
C GLY A 267 28.56 19.57 -13.88
N THR A 268 29.04 19.54 -15.14
CA THR A 268 29.32 18.30 -15.88
C THR A 268 30.76 18.28 -16.40
N THR A 269 31.14 17.31 -17.20
CA THR A 269 32.46 17.22 -17.82
C THR A 269 32.37 17.35 -19.34
N VAL A 270 33.47 17.80 -19.96
CA VAL A 270 33.57 17.86 -21.43
C VAL A 270 33.34 16.49 -22.05
N THR A 271 33.89 15.45 -21.44
CA THR A 271 33.71 14.05 -21.89
C THR A 271 32.23 13.68 -21.89
N GLN A 272 31.50 14.05 -20.84
CA GLN A 272 30.06 13.76 -20.72
C GLN A 272 29.25 14.49 -21.79
N ILE A 273 29.53 15.78 -22.02
CA ILE A 273 28.87 16.56 -23.09
C ILE A 273 29.14 15.93 -24.45
N CYS A 274 30.40 15.55 -24.73
CA CYS A 274 30.77 14.90 -25.99
C CYS A 274 30.02 13.58 -26.18
N THR A 275 29.90 12.76 -25.13
CA THR A 275 29.17 11.49 -25.17
C THR A 275 27.69 11.70 -25.45
N TRP A 276 27.04 12.62 -24.73
CA TRP A 276 25.60 12.89 -24.92
C TRP A 276 25.24 13.44 -26.29
N ASN A 277 26.19 14.15 -26.95
CA ASN A 277 25.95 14.84 -28.22
C ASN A 277 26.68 14.20 -29.39
N ASN A 278 27.36 13.08 -29.19
CA ASN A 278 28.15 12.39 -30.22
C ASN A 278 29.23 13.29 -30.85
N ILE A 279 29.80 14.21 -30.04
CA ILE A 279 30.86 15.15 -30.48
C ILE A 279 32.20 14.42 -30.50
N LYS A 280 32.77 14.22 -31.69
CA LYS A 280 34.05 13.52 -31.88
C LYS A 280 35.24 14.39 -31.53
N ASN A 281 35.18 15.69 -31.82
CA ASN A 281 36.25 16.65 -31.51
C ASN A 281 35.72 17.71 -30.53
N PRO A 282 36.15 17.68 -29.24
CA PRO A 282 35.69 18.60 -28.21
C PRO A 282 36.06 20.06 -28.46
N ASN A 283 37.00 20.32 -29.36
CA ASN A 283 37.41 21.70 -29.73
C ASN A 283 36.59 22.27 -30.89
N LEU A 284 35.66 21.51 -31.43
CA LEU A 284 34.88 21.92 -32.59
C LEU A 284 33.38 21.95 -32.26
N ILE A 285 32.88 23.09 -31.82
CA ILE A 285 31.47 23.41 -31.62
C ILE A 285 31.13 24.71 -32.39
N TYR A 286 29.88 24.83 -32.78
CA TYR A 286 29.43 25.94 -33.61
C TYR A 286 28.42 26.82 -32.90
N VAL A 287 28.47 28.14 -33.11
CA VAL A 287 27.44 29.08 -32.64
C VAL A 287 26.08 28.65 -33.15
N GLY A 288 25.09 28.59 -32.31
CA GLY A 288 23.74 28.10 -32.64
C GLY A 288 23.56 26.58 -32.50
N GLN A 289 24.63 25.81 -32.26
CA GLN A 289 24.52 24.38 -32.00
C GLN A 289 23.81 24.15 -30.69
N VAL A 290 22.76 23.31 -30.69
CA VAL A 290 22.06 22.89 -29.48
C VAL A 290 22.70 21.61 -28.95
N ILE A 291 23.24 21.67 -27.73
CA ILE A 291 23.92 20.54 -27.09
C ILE A 291 23.26 20.19 -25.75
N ARG A 292 23.13 18.90 -25.45
CA ARG A 292 22.71 18.42 -24.14
C ARG A 292 23.85 18.65 -23.14
N VAL A 293 23.54 19.28 -22.00
CA VAL A 293 24.51 19.68 -20.95
C VAL A 293 24.22 19.05 -19.59
N LYS A 294 23.06 18.34 -19.47
CA LYS A 294 22.68 17.57 -18.28
C LYS A 294 21.73 16.43 -18.64
#